data_ebeab54669bf9c51d366d38fe8cf14d7
#
_entry.id   ebeab54669bf9c51d366d38fe8cf14d7
#
_cell.length_a   1.000
_cell.length_b   1.000
_cell.length_c   1.000
_cell.angle_alpha   90.00
_cell.angle_beta   90.00
_cell.angle_gamma   90.00
#
_symmetry.space_group_name_H-M   'P 1'
#
loop_
_entity.id
_entity.type
_entity.pdbx_description
1 polymer ?
#
loop_
_entity_poly.entity_id
_entity_poly.type
_entity_poly.pdbx_seq_one_letter_code
_entity_poly.pdbx_strand_id
1 'polypeptide(L)'
;MKILLAACNAKYIHSNLAVYNLKSCSGKYSPNVVIKEYTINQIRDDILKDIYLEQPDVICFSCYIWNISFVKELVPDLKKILPHVDFWAGGPEVSYDAVEFLKKNPAFFGVMVGEGEETFHELAGYYIERKPENLKEIRGVAFHDETKVPDIVHTGWRELMDLSKVPFAYSNLT
;
A
#
# COMPACT_ATOMS: atom_id res chain seq x y z
N MET A 1 -2.43 12.33 10.57
CA MET A 1 -2.63 11.18 9.68
C MET A 1 -1.32 10.41 9.54
N LYS A 2 -1.37 9.10 9.70
CA LYS A 2 -0.22 8.19 9.61
C LYS A 2 -0.49 7.13 8.53
N ILE A 3 0.38 7.04 7.56
CA ILE A 3 0.35 6.01 6.51
C ILE A 3 1.43 4.97 6.84
N LEU A 4 1.04 3.72 6.93
CA LEU A 4 1.96 2.60 7.18
C LEU A 4 2.24 1.87 5.86
N LEU A 5 3.51 1.83 5.45
CA LEU A 5 4.00 0.93 4.41
C LEU A 5 4.46 -0.36 5.08
N ALA A 6 3.76 -1.44 4.81
CA ALA A 6 4.02 -2.75 5.40
C ALA A 6 4.59 -3.72 4.35
N ALA A 7 5.73 -4.33 4.66
CA ALA A 7 6.36 -5.35 3.84
C ALA A 7 6.52 -6.65 4.62
N CYS A 8 6.06 -7.76 4.06
CA CYS A 8 6.30 -9.10 4.59
C CYS A 8 7.35 -9.80 3.73
N ASN A 9 8.60 -9.77 4.18
CA ASN A 9 9.74 -10.30 3.44
C ASN A 9 9.83 -11.83 3.56
N ALA A 10 10.49 -12.47 2.59
CA ALA A 10 10.74 -13.92 2.66
C ALA A 10 11.72 -14.28 3.78
N LYS A 11 12.68 -13.37 4.08
CA LYS A 11 13.73 -13.54 5.10
C LYS A 11 14.06 -12.22 5.78
N TYR A 12 14.55 -12.28 7.02
CA TYR A 12 14.98 -11.11 7.82
C TYR A 12 16.11 -10.28 7.21
N ILE A 13 16.99 -10.91 6.43
CA ILE A 13 18.20 -10.27 5.88
C ILE A 13 17.93 -9.43 4.62
N HIS A 14 16.69 -9.38 4.15
CA HIS A 14 16.33 -8.61 2.97
C HIS A 14 15.40 -7.46 3.39
N SER A 15 15.79 -6.23 3.08
CA SER A 15 14.88 -5.09 3.11
C SER A 15 14.06 -5.05 1.81
N ASN A 16 12.85 -4.55 1.91
CA ASN A 16 11.97 -4.38 0.77
C ASN A 16 12.19 -3.01 0.13
N LEU A 17 13.02 -2.96 -0.91
CA LEU A 17 13.39 -1.70 -1.58
C LEU A 17 12.15 -0.88 -2.02
N ALA A 18 11.07 -1.54 -2.43
CA ALA A 18 9.87 -0.85 -2.91
C ALA A 18 9.29 0.10 -1.86
N VAL A 19 9.13 -0.34 -0.60
CA VAL A 19 8.56 0.54 0.45
C VAL A 19 9.47 1.72 0.78
N TYR A 20 10.78 1.57 0.66
CA TYR A 20 11.73 2.68 0.83
C TYR A 20 11.66 3.67 -0.33
N ASN A 21 11.54 3.19 -1.58
CA ASN A 21 11.34 4.03 -2.75
C ASN A 21 10.03 4.82 -2.63
N LEU A 22 8.92 4.16 -2.29
CA LEU A 22 7.63 4.83 -2.07
C LEU A 22 7.75 5.95 -1.03
N LYS A 23 8.40 5.66 0.12
CA LYS A 23 8.61 6.69 1.14
C LYS A 23 9.49 7.84 0.64
N SER A 24 10.57 7.56 -0.07
CA SER A 24 11.44 8.59 -0.65
C SER A 24 10.69 9.45 -1.66
N CYS A 25 9.87 8.84 -2.51
CA CYS A 25 9.07 9.53 -3.52
C CYS A 25 7.88 10.29 -2.93
N SER A 26 7.46 9.99 -1.69
CA SER A 26 6.36 10.72 -1.05
C SER A 26 6.67 12.20 -0.75
N GLY A 27 7.94 12.62 -0.84
CA GLY A 27 8.36 14.00 -0.75
C GLY A 27 7.94 14.66 0.58
N LYS A 28 7.18 15.76 0.51
CA LYS A 28 6.69 16.50 1.69
C LYS A 28 5.82 15.68 2.64
N TYR A 29 5.27 14.55 2.18
CA TYR A 29 4.44 13.66 2.99
C TYR A 29 5.25 12.59 3.73
N SER A 30 6.55 12.47 3.45
CA SER A 30 7.43 11.46 4.06
C SER A 30 7.40 11.44 5.61
N PRO A 31 7.27 12.58 6.32
CA PRO A 31 7.13 12.56 7.78
C PRO A 31 5.89 11.83 8.30
N ASN A 32 4.86 11.68 7.47
CA ASN A 32 3.63 10.97 7.82
C ASN A 32 3.68 9.47 7.45
N VAL A 33 4.76 9.03 6.79
CA VAL A 33 4.91 7.67 6.28
C VAL A 33 5.85 6.87 7.19
N VAL A 34 5.34 5.79 7.74
CA VAL A 34 6.10 4.84 8.58
C VAL A 34 6.31 3.56 7.78
N ILE A 35 7.50 2.98 7.85
CA ILE A 35 7.79 1.66 7.26
C ILE A 35 7.86 0.63 8.38
N LYS A 36 7.19 -0.50 8.18
CA LYS A 36 7.33 -1.70 9.00
C LYS A 36 7.66 -2.90 8.11
N GLU A 37 8.70 -3.58 8.48
CA GLU A 37 9.12 -4.80 7.80
C GLU A 37 8.95 -6.01 8.72
N TYR A 38 8.30 -7.01 8.20
CA TYR A 38 8.04 -8.30 8.83
C TYR A 38 8.61 -9.41 7.94
N THR A 39 8.52 -10.64 8.41
CA THR A 39 8.76 -11.82 7.57
C THR A 39 7.55 -12.73 7.57
N ILE A 40 7.37 -13.48 6.49
CA ILE A 40 6.31 -14.50 6.40
C ILE A 40 6.45 -15.63 7.43
N ASN A 41 7.60 -15.71 8.11
CA ASN A 41 7.89 -16.72 9.13
C ASN A 41 7.63 -16.21 10.57
N GLN A 42 7.26 -14.95 10.75
CA GLN A 42 6.86 -14.41 12.05
C GLN A 42 5.47 -14.92 12.45
N ILE A 43 5.23 -14.96 13.74
CA ILE A 43 3.91 -15.28 14.29
C ILE A 43 2.94 -14.16 13.87
N ARG A 44 1.85 -14.53 13.22
CA ARG A 44 0.86 -13.59 12.68
C ARG A 44 0.29 -12.67 13.75
N ASP A 45 0.00 -13.20 14.94
CA ASP A 45 -0.56 -12.43 16.05
C ASP A 45 0.39 -11.34 16.55
N ASP A 46 1.70 -11.56 16.49
CA ASP A 46 2.69 -10.54 16.85
C ASP A 46 2.70 -9.39 15.81
N ILE A 47 2.53 -9.71 14.53
CA ILE A 47 2.40 -8.71 13.47
C ILE A 47 1.09 -7.92 13.64
N LEU A 48 -0.02 -8.60 13.89
CA LEU A 48 -1.31 -7.94 14.16
C LEU A 48 -1.20 -6.96 15.33
N LYS A 49 -0.57 -7.39 16.44
CA LYS A 49 -0.35 -6.57 17.62
C LYS A 49 0.53 -5.36 17.31
N ASP A 50 1.65 -5.54 16.60
CA ASP A 50 2.57 -4.45 16.27
C ASP A 50 1.90 -3.41 15.38
N ILE A 51 1.17 -3.84 14.34
CA ILE A 51 0.41 -2.94 13.47
C ILE A 51 -0.71 -2.22 14.24
N TYR A 52 -1.41 -2.93 15.13
CA TYR A 52 -2.45 -2.32 15.95
C TYR A 52 -1.89 -1.23 16.87
N LEU A 53 -0.72 -1.43 17.47
CA LEU A 53 -0.07 -0.44 18.34
C LEU A 53 0.39 0.81 17.56
N GLU A 54 0.69 0.67 16.27
CA GLU A 54 1.03 1.83 15.42
C GLU A 54 -0.14 2.77 15.17
N GLN A 55 -1.39 2.30 15.33
CA GLN A 55 -2.59 3.10 15.08
C GLN A 55 -2.54 3.87 13.75
N PRO A 56 -2.31 3.21 12.61
CA PRO A 56 -2.27 3.88 11.32
C PRO A 56 -3.68 4.27 10.86
N ASP A 57 -3.76 5.29 10.01
CA ASP A 57 -4.99 5.67 9.33
C ASP A 57 -5.14 4.92 7.99
N VAL A 58 -4.02 4.60 7.36
CA VAL A 58 -3.94 3.88 6.08
C VAL A 58 -2.79 2.88 6.14
N ILE A 59 -2.98 1.70 5.57
CA ILE A 59 -1.92 0.69 5.43
C ILE A 59 -1.79 0.29 3.97
N CYS A 60 -0.56 0.31 3.45
CA CYS A 60 -0.22 -0.15 2.11
C CYS A 60 0.71 -1.35 2.19
N PHE A 61 0.28 -2.50 1.67
CA PHE A 61 1.06 -3.73 1.63
C PHE A 61 1.81 -3.89 0.31
N SER A 62 3.08 -4.24 0.39
CA SER A 62 3.89 -4.64 -0.75
C SER A 62 3.69 -6.13 -1.05
N CYS A 63 3.09 -6.46 -2.21
CA CYS A 63 2.62 -7.80 -2.57
C CYS A 63 3.49 -8.43 -3.67
N TYR A 64 4.12 -9.53 -3.31
CA TYR A 64 4.97 -10.36 -4.16
C TYR A 64 4.53 -11.83 -4.08
N ILE A 65 5.01 -12.67 -4.99
CA ILE A 65 4.67 -14.09 -5.06
C ILE A 65 4.90 -14.85 -3.74
N TRP A 66 5.92 -14.45 -2.97
CA TRP A 66 6.24 -15.13 -1.70
C TRP A 66 5.38 -14.71 -0.52
N ASN A 67 4.68 -13.57 -0.59
CA ASN A 67 3.92 -13.04 0.55
C ASN A 67 2.44 -12.85 0.30
N ILE A 68 1.98 -12.91 -0.95
CA ILE A 68 0.58 -12.58 -1.28
C ILE A 68 -0.44 -13.42 -0.51
N SER A 69 -0.19 -14.72 -0.34
CA SER A 69 -1.07 -15.59 0.44
C SER A 69 -1.13 -15.17 1.90
N PHE A 70 0.03 -14.88 2.49
CA PHE A 70 0.14 -14.40 3.87
C PHE A 70 -0.59 -13.07 4.07
N VAL A 71 -0.40 -12.11 3.18
CA VAL A 71 -1.04 -10.78 3.25
C VAL A 71 -2.56 -10.89 3.11
N LYS A 72 -3.05 -11.77 2.22
CA LYS A 72 -4.50 -12.04 2.06
C LYS A 72 -5.15 -12.65 3.29
N GLU A 73 -4.41 -13.38 4.11
CA GLU A 73 -4.91 -13.89 5.39
C GLU A 73 -4.81 -12.85 6.51
N LEU A 74 -3.77 -12.01 6.49
CA LEU A 74 -3.51 -11.00 7.52
C LEU A 74 -4.52 -9.85 7.47
N VAL A 75 -4.83 -9.33 6.28
CA VAL A 75 -5.64 -8.11 6.11
C VAL A 75 -7.08 -8.28 6.63
N PRO A 76 -7.80 -9.38 6.41
CA PRO A 76 -9.12 -9.58 7.02
C PRO A 76 -9.11 -9.54 8.55
N ASP A 77 -8.06 -10.04 9.19
CA ASP A 77 -7.94 -9.98 10.66
C ASP A 77 -7.60 -8.56 11.12
N LEU A 78 -6.72 -7.85 10.40
CA LEU A 78 -6.48 -6.42 10.65
C LEU A 78 -7.75 -5.59 10.49
N LYS A 79 -8.57 -5.86 9.48
CA LYS A 79 -9.84 -5.13 9.26
C LYS A 79 -10.83 -5.28 10.41
N LYS A 80 -10.81 -6.41 11.13
CA LYS A 80 -11.64 -6.62 12.32
C LYS A 80 -11.20 -5.74 13.49
N ILE A 81 -9.89 -5.56 13.70
CA ILE A 81 -9.35 -4.80 14.84
C ILE A 81 -9.10 -3.32 14.50
N LEU A 82 -9.01 -2.98 13.22
CA LEU A 82 -8.82 -1.64 12.68
C LEU A 82 -9.90 -1.34 11.60
N PRO A 83 -11.19 -1.30 11.96
CA PRO A 83 -12.29 -1.24 10.98
C PRO A 83 -12.30 0.06 10.16
N HIS A 84 -11.72 1.14 10.68
CA HIS A 84 -11.69 2.46 10.02
C HIS A 84 -10.48 2.66 9.11
N VAL A 85 -9.56 1.71 9.08
CA VAL A 85 -8.33 1.80 8.28
C VAL A 85 -8.62 1.35 6.85
N ASP A 86 -8.09 2.10 5.89
CA ASP A 86 -8.07 1.70 4.49
C ASP A 86 -6.83 0.85 4.21
N PHE A 87 -7.07 -0.34 3.66
CA PHE A 87 -6.03 -1.29 3.31
C PHE A 87 -5.78 -1.27 1.80
N TRP A 88 -4.57 -0.92 1.42
CA TRP A 88 -4.11 -0.90 0.04
C TRP A 88 -3.12 -2.02 -0.22
N ALA A 89 -3.14 -2.55 -1.43
CA ALA A 89 -2.13 -3.46 -1.94
C ALA A 89 -1.38 -2.81 -3.11
N GLY A 90 -0.14 -3.19 -3.32
CA GLY A 90 0.66 -2.79 -4.49
C GLY A 90 1.71 -3.85 -4.80
N GLY A 91 2.27 -3.81 -5.98
CA GLY A 91 3.29 -4.75 -6.43
C GLY A 91 2.81 -5.70 -7.53
N PRO A 92 3.71 -6.55 -8.06
CA PRO A 92 3.44 -7.33 -9.28
C PRO A 92 2.30 -8.33 -9.14
N GLU A 93 2.06 -8.88 -7.95
CA GLU A 93 1.04 -9.92 -7.75
C GLU A 93 -0.40 -9.41 -7.76
N VAL A 94 -0.60 -8.10 -7.72
CA VAL A 94 -1.94 -7.49 -7.64
C VAL A 94 -2.22 -6.50 -8.75
N SER A 95 -1.18 -6.05 -9.47
CA SER A 95 -1.31 -4.97 -10.45
C SER A 95 -2.07 -5.38 -11.71
N TYR A 96 -1.84 -6.58 -12.23
CA TYR A 96 -2.41 -7.01 -13.52
C TYR A 96 -3.89 -7.34 -13.42
N ASP A 97 -4.31 -7.94 -12.33
CA ASP A 97 -5.69 -8.38 -12.09
C ASP A 97 -6.35 -7.61 -10.92
N ALA A 98 -6.06 -6.32 -10.78
CA ALA A 98 -6.45 -5.51 -9.63
C ALA A 98 -7.95 -5.55 -9.32
N VAL A 99 -8.80 -5.51 -10.35
CA VAL A 99 -10.26 -5.58 -10.18
C VAL A 99 -10.69 -6.95 -9.65
N GLU A 100 -10.16 -8.02 -10.22
CA GLU A 100 -10.48 -9.39 -9.78
C GLU A 100 -9.89 -9.68 -8.39
N PHE A 101 -8.73 -9.12 -8.10
CA PHE A 101 -8.14 -9.18 -6.76
C PHE A 101 -9.06 -8.56 -5.71
N LEU A 102 -9.56 -7.34 -5.95
CA LEU A 102 -10.46 -6.64 -5.03
C LEU A 102 -11.79 -7.38 -4.85
N LYS A 103 -12.40 -7.89 -5.92
CA LYS A 103 -13.63 -8.71 -5.84
C LYS A 103 -13.46 -9.92 -4.92
N LYS A 104 -12.30 -10.58 -4.99
CA LYS A 104 -12.00 -11.79 -4.19
C LYS A 104 -11.53 -11.47 -2.77
N ASN A 105 -11.09 -10.25 -2.51
CA ASN A 105 -10.51 -9.83 -1.25
C ASN A 105 -11.11 -8.51 -0.76
N PRO A 106 -12.39 -8.49 -0.37
CA PRO A 106 -13.14 -7.26 -0.05
C PRO A 106 -12.66 -6.51 1.20
N ALA A 107 -11.74 -7.08 1.97
CA ALA A 107 -11.10 -6.40 3.09
C ALA A 107 -10.09 -5.33 2.63
N PHE A 108 -9.61 -5.41 1.39
CA PHE A 108 -8.80 -4.35 0.80
C PHE A 108 -9.70 -3.25 0.24
N PHE A 109 -9.33 -2.01 0.51
CA PHE A 109 -10.00 -0.85 -0.07
C PHE A 109 -9.56 -0.63 -1.51
N GLY A 110 -8.26 -0.78 -1.81
CA GLY A 110 -7.75 -0.54 -3.15
C GLY A 110 -6.40 -1.19 -3.46
N VAL A 111 -6.01 -1.05 -4.71
CA VAL A 111 -4.75 -1.52 -5.28
C VAL A 111 -4.06 -0.37 -6.00
N MET A 112 -2.77 -0.19 -5.74
CA MET A 112 -1.86 0.61 -6.57
C MET A 112 -1.37 -0.25 -7.72
N VAL A 113 -1.62 0.19 -8.95
CA VAL A 113 -1.40 -0.57 -10.19
C VAL A 113 -0.12 -0.07 -10.88
N GLY A 114 0.77 -1.00 -11.22
CA GLY A 114 2.03 -0.69 -11.90
C GLY A 114 3.11 -0.14 -10.97
N GLU A 115 3.91 0.81 -11.47
CA GLU A 115 4.92 1.53 -10.70
C GLU A 115 4.22 2.43 -9.68
N GLY A 116 4.61 2.28 -8.42
CA GLY A 116 3.88 2.86 -7.28
C GLY A 116 4.34 4.25 -6.86
N GLU A 117 5.50 4.71 -7.29
CA GLU A 117 6.18 5.87 -6.71
C GLU A 117 5.38 7.16 -6.85
N GLU A 118 4.96 7.50 -8.07
CA GLU A 118 4.12 8.69 -8.31
C GLU A 118 2.69 8.48 -7.79
N THR A 119 2.14 7.27 -7.99
CA THR A 119 0.81 6.90 -7.50
C THR A 119 0.73 7.03 -5.99
N PHE A 120 1.75 6.56 -5.27
CA PHE A 120 1.80 6.68 -3.81
C PHE A 120 1.95 8.13 -3.35
N HIS A 121 2.73 8.95 -4.05
CA HIS A 121 2.84 10.39 -3.75
C HIS A 121 1.46 11.07 -3.81
N GLU A 122 0.71 10.85 -4.88
CA GLU A 122 -0.63 11.42 -5.05
C GLU A 122 -1.62 10.85 -4.02
N LEU A 123 -1.54 9.54 -3.75
CA LEU A 123 -2.37 8.88 -2.74
C LEU A 123 -2.09 9.40 -1.31
N ALA A 124 -0.82 9.61 -0.97
CA ALA A 124 -0.44 10.24 0.29
C ALA A 124 -0.99 11.66 0.41
N GLY A 125 -0.92 12.44 -0.68
CA GLY A 125 -1.52 13.76 -0.76
C GLY A 125 -3.04 13.74 -0.53
N TYR A 126 -3.73 12.81 -1.19
CA TYR A 126 -5.18 12.61 -1.03
C TYR A 126 -5.55 12.41 0.45
N TYR A 127 -4.88 11.51 1.14
CA TYR A 127 -5.18 11.22 2.55
C TYR A 127 -4.77 12.36 3.48
N ILE A 128 -3.54 12.88 3.35
CA ILE A 128 -2.96 13.81 4.33
C ILE A 128 -3.55 15.22 4.19
N GLU A 129 -3.71 15.69 2.97
CA GLU A 129 -4.24 17.03 2.71
C GLU A 129 -5.76 17.08 2.78
N ARG A 130 -6.43 15.91 2.85
CA ARG A 130 -7.90 15.80 2.78
C ARG A 130 -8.46 16.59 1.60
N LYS A 131 -7.74 16.59 0.48
CA LYS A 131 -8.17 17.31 -0.71
C LYS A 131 -9.46 16.69 -1.22
N PRO A 132 -10.40 17.51 -1.71
CA PRO A 132 -11.59 17.02 -2.39
C PRO A 132 -11.26 16.43 -3.77
N GLU A 133 -9.98 16.35 -4.13
CA GLU A 133 -9.53 15.67 -5.33
C GLU A 133 -10.02 14.23 -5.24
N ASN A 134 -10.89 13.92 -6.15
CA ASN A 134 -11.52 12.62 -6.22
C ASN A 134 -10.41 11.57 -6.44
N LEU A 135 -10.39 10.52 -5.63
CA LEU A 135 -9.49 9.38 -5.82
C LEU A 135 -9.49 8.87 -7.28
N LYS A 136 -10.56 9.12 -8.01
CA LYS A 136 -10.72 8.84 -9.46
C LYS A 136 -9.77 9.62 -10.37
N GLU A 137 -9.18 10.71 -9.90
CA GLU A 137 -8.23 11.53 -10.66
C GLU A 137 -6.80 10.98 -10.55
N ILE A 138 -6.53 10.19 -9.52
CA ILE A 138 -5.24 9.53 -9.34
C ILE A 138 -5.13 8.39 -10.35
N ARG A 139 -4.16 8.45 -11.25
CA ARG A 139 -3.86 7.35 -12.16
C ARG A 139 -3.12 6.21 -11.44
N GLY A 140 -3.32 4.98 -11.94
CA GLY A 140 -2.65 3.82 -11.37
C GLY A 140 -3.29 3.30 -10.08
N VAL A 141 -4.60 3.47 -9.91
CA VAL A 141 -5.33 2.89 -8.78
C VAL A 141 -6.57 2.12 -9.24
N ALA A 142 -6.90 1.08 -8.48
CA ALA A 142 -8.21 0.44 -8.50
C ALA A 142 -8.74 0.42 -7.06
N PHE A 143 -10.02 0.73 -6.84
CA PHE A 143 -10.58 0.84 -5.50
C PHE A 143 -12.10 0.63 -5.47
N HIS A 144 -12.62 0.28 -4.29
CA HIS A 144 -14.06 0.20 -4.05
C HIS A 144 -14.69 1.59 -3.99
N ASP A 145 -15.74 1.79 -4.77
CA ASP A 145 -16.56 3.01 -4.77
C ASP A 145 -18.04 2.62 -4.58
N GLU A 146 -18.47 2.62 -3.35
CA GLU A 146 -19.84 2.22 -2.97
C GLU A 146 -20.93 3.05 -3.67
N THR A 147 -20.57 4.17 -4.29
CA THR A 147 -21.52 5.02 -5.04
C THR A 147 -21.77 4.55 -6.47
N LYS A 148 -21.08 3.48 -6.93
CA LYS A 148 -21.14 2.98 -8.30
C LYS A 148 -21.53 1.51 -8.41
N VAL A 149 -22.06 1.15 -9.57
CA VAL A 149 -22.27 -0.24 -10.00
C VAL A 149 -21.64 -0.39 -11.39
N PRO A 150 -20.61 -1.25 -11.56
CA PRO A 150 -19.92 -2.02 -10.52
C PRO A 150 -19.21 -1.12 -9.51
N ASP A 151 -19.08 -1.60 -8.28
CA ASP A 151 -18.52 -0.89 -7.14
C ASP A 151 -16.99 -0.69 -7.18
N ILE A 152 -16.31 -1.24 -8.20
CA ILE A 152 -14.85 -1.10 -8.36
C ILE A 152 -14.55 -0.17 -9.53
N VAL A 153 -13.77 0.86 -9.25
CA VAL A 153 -13.23 1.80 -10.23
C VAL A 153 -11.77 1.46 -10.50
N HIS A 154 -11.38 1.43 -11.76
CA HIS A 154 -9.97 1.35 -12.20
C HIS A 154 -9.64 2.58 -13.02
N THR A 155 -8.67 3.38 -12.59
CA THR A 155 -8.35 4.68 -13.20
C THR A 155 -7.40 4.60 -14.40
N GLY A 156 -7.02 3.38 -14.80
CA GLY A 156 -6.08 3.13 -15.88
C GLY A 156 -4.63 3.09 -15.42
N TRP A 157 -3.78 2.55 -16.27
CA TRP A 157 -2.34 2.46 -16.04
C TRP A 157 -1.71 3.85 -16.14
N ARG A 158 -0.65 4.06 -15.35
CA ARG A 158 0.23 5.21 -15.48
C ARG A 158 1.27 4.92 -16.58
N GLU A 159 1.77 5.96 -17.23
CA GLU A 159 2.95 5.85 -18.09
C GLU A 159 4.17 5.44 -17.25
N LEU A 160 5.12 4.73 -17.90
CA LEU A 160 6.34 4.29 -17.23
C LEU A 160 7.11 5.50 -16.70
N MET A 161 7.55 5.40 -15.47
CA MET A 161 8.29 6.46 -14.81
C MET A 161 9.73 6.54 -15.31
N ASP A 162 10.27 7.73 -15.38
CA ASP A 162 11.71 7.94 -15.55
C ASP A 162 12.43 7.62 -14.23
N LEU A 163 13.04 6.44 -14.17
CA LEU A 163 13.74 5.93 -12.98
C LEU A 163 14.89 6.84 -12.51
N SER A 164 15.43 7.72 -13.38
CA SER A 164 16.44 8.70 -12.97
C SER A 164 15.94 9.75 -11.99
N LYS A 165 14.61 9.90 -11.89
CA LYS A 165 13.96 10.83 -10.97
C LYS A 165 13.68 10.23 -9.59
N VAL A 166 13.86 8.92 -9.41
CA VAL A 166 13.66 8.27 -8.12
C VAL A 166 14.79 8.66 -7.17
N PRO A 167 14.49 9.27 -6.01
CA PRO A 167 15.51 9.58 -5.03
C PRO A 167 16.17 8.30 -4.51
N PHE A 168 17.44 8.37 -4.19
CA PHE A 168 18.14 7.22 -3.59
C PHE A 168 17.50 6.87 -2.24
N ALA A 169 16.90 5.68 -2.16
CA ALA A 169 16.04 5.28 -1.05
C ALA A 169 16.72 5.25 0.33
N TYR A 170 18.03 5.04 0.36
CA TYR A 170 18.82 4.88 1.59
C TYR A 170 19.64 6.12 1.99
N SER A 171 19.42 7.26 1.36
CA SER A 171 20.18 8.50 1.65
C SER A 171 20.02 9.03 3.09
N ASN A 172 18.99 8.58 3.82
CA ASN A 172 18.64 9.03 5.17
C ASN A 172 18.78 7.94 6.24
N LEU A 173 19.51 6.85 5.96
CA LEU A 173 19.76 5.76 6.91
C LEU A 173 21.08 5.95 7.69
N THR A 174 21.47 7.19 7.97
CA THR A 174 22.59 7.51 8.89
C THR A 174 22.08 7.91 10.25
#